data_0b0c30ce5386b49ded9434e27629cbfa
#
_entry.id   0b0c30ce5386b49ded9434e27629cbfa
#
_cell.length_a   1.000
_cell.length_b   1.000
_cell.length_c   1.000
_cell.angle_alpha   90.00
_cell.angle_beta   90.00
_cell.angle_gamma   90.00
#
_symmetry.space_group_name_H-M   'P 1'
#
loop_
_entity.id
_entity.type
_entity.pdbx_description
1 polymer ?
#
loop_
_entity_poly.entity_id
_entity_poly.type
_entity_poly.pdbx_seq_one_letter_code
_entity_poly.pdbx_strand_id
1 'polypeptide(L)'
;MKCPIFKTRSKSYLETIRSSGERAAGLTRQLLIFSRKQTVQLVVLDINEVIKDLDKMLRRIIDETIELTILPGARLGRVKADSGYVGQVLMNLTVNARDAIPNGGKITIATSNATLDENDVRMQTGAIPGDYVMFSVSDTGTGMTEEVKARMFEAFFTTKPKGKGTGLGLATCQTIVQQSRGHIAVQSELGQGTTFKIYFPRVDQPLDVTGRPRTGSAPRGTETLLVVEDEPTLRQLARSVLELQGYKVLSANNGQDALQTVRDHTGAPIRLVITDVVMPQMGGKVMAEWLKTANPDLKILFTSGYTDDAVTQQGLLAEGVEFLPKPYMPTTLVCKVREMLDCRNASGHEAEKGTTDARPAAN
;
A
#
# COMPACT_ATOMS: atom_id res chain seq x y z
N MET A 1 -16.71 -42.14 1.09
CA MET A 1 -17.03 -41.43 -0.16
C MET A 1 -17.35 -39.97 0.16
N LYS A 2 -16.44 -39.03 -0.11
CA LYS A 2 -16.68 -37.59 0.13
C LYS A 2 -17.24 -36.96 -1.16
N CYS A 3 -18.50 -36.50 -1.11
CA CYS A 3 -19.27 -36.01 -2.24
C CYS A 3 -18.57 -34.79 -2.88
N PRO A 4 -18.24 -34.79 -4.18
CA PRO A 4 -17.52 -33.70 -4.85
C PRO A 4 -18.28 -32.36 -4.89
N ILE A 5 -19.60 -32.38 -4.80
CA ILE A 5 -20.51 -31.22 -4.81
C ILE A 5 -20.30 -30.32 -3.59
N PHE A 6 -19.93 -30.87 -2.42
CA PHE A 6 -19.67 -30.06 -1.21
C PHE A 6 -18.38 -29.21 -1.31
N LYS A 7 -17.33 -29.71 -1.97
CA LYS A 7 -16.06 -28.97 -2.15
C LYS A 7 -16.22 -27.76 -3.06
N THR A 8 -17.02 -27.85 -4.12
CA THR A 8 -17.20 -26.78 -5.09
C THR A 8 -18.06 -25.65 -4.52
N ARG A 9 -19.14 -25.97 -3.79
CA ARG A 9 -19.96 -24.96 -3.10
C ARG A 9 -19.21 -24.24 -1.99
N SER A 10 -18.46 -24.95 -1.16
CA SER A 10 -17.67 -24.34 -0.09
C SER A 10 -16.61 -23.38 -0.64
N LYS A 11 -15.96 -23.69 -1.77
CA LYS A 11 -14.99 -22.82 -2.43
C LYS A 11 -15.63 -21.54 -2.94
N SER A 12 -16.81 -21.63 -3.57
CA SER A 12 -17.58 -20.48 -4.03
C SER A 12 -18.03 -19.57 -2.88
N TYR A 13 -18.48 -20.11 -1.77
CA TYR A 13 -18.83 -19.31 -0.58
C TYR A 13 -17.62 -18.62 0.02
N LEU A 14 -16.48 -19.30 0.13
CA LEU A 14 -15.23 -18.69 0.62
C LEU A 14 -14.74 -17.56 -0.29
N GLU A 15 -14.86 -17.73 -1.61
CA GLU A 15 -14.52 -16.67 -2.58
C GLU A 15 -15.48 -15.48 -2.45
N THR A 16 -16.77 -15.72 -2.23
CA THR A 16 -17.77 -14.65 -2.00
C THR A 16 -17.50 -13.89 -0.70
N ILE A 17 -17.20 -14.60 0.40
CA ILE A 17 -16.85 -14.01 1.69
C ILE A 17 -15.57 -13.16 1.55
N ARG A 18 -14.53 -13.72 0.91
CA ARG A 18 -13.29 -12.98 0.66
C ARG A 18 -13.53 -11.72 -0.14
N SER A 19 -14.24 -11.81 -1.27
CA SER A 19 -14.57 -10.66 -2.11
C SER A 19 -15.39 -9.60 -1.37
N SER A 20 -16.30 -10.02 -0.49
CA SER A 20 -17.09 -9.10 0.33
C SER A 20 -16.23 -8.41 1.41
N GLY A 21 -15.30 -9.15 2.04
CA GLY A 21 -14.33 -8.59 2.98
C GLY A 21 -13.36 -7.60 2.32
N GLU A 22 -12.85 -7.94 1.12
CA GLU A 22 -11.99 -7.04 0.33
C GLU A 22 -12.73 -5.75 -0.07
N ARG A 23 -14.01 -5.84 -0.42
CA ARG A 23 -14.87 -4.66 -0.70
C ARG A 23 -15.08 -3.79 0.54
N ALA A 24 -15.39 -4.40 1.67
CA ALA A 24 -15.57 -3.66 2.93
C ALA A 24 -14.28 -2.96 3.36
N ALA A 25 -13.13 -3.62 3.28
CA ALA A 25 -11.82 -3.03 3.55
C ALA A 25 -11.48 -1.89 2.57
N GLY A 26 -11.85 -2.04 1.29
CA GLY A 26 -11.73 -1.00 0.28
C GLY A 26 -12.55 0.25 0.62
N LEU A 27 -13.81 0.08 1.01
CA LEU A 27 -14.70 1.18 1.42
C LEU A 27 -14.16 1.88 2.68
N THR A 28 -13.69 1.13 3.66
CA THR A 28 -13.09 1.68 4.88
C THR A 28 -11.87 2.53 4.56
N ARG A 29 -10.96 2.05 3.69
CA ARG A 29 -9.80 2.84 3.22
C ARG A 29 -10.23 4.12 2.50
N GLN A 30 -11.25 4.05 1.63
CA GLN A 30 -11.76 5.22 0.93
C GLN A 30 -12.31 6.28 1.91
N LEU A 31 -13.02 5.86 2.96
CA LEU A 31 -13.50 6.75 4.00
C LEU A 31 -12.37 7.38 4.82
N LEU A 32 -11.32 6.60 5.13
CA LEU A 32 -10.14 7.08 5.86
C LEU A 32 -9.33 8.12 5.08
N ILE A 33 -9.20 7.98 3.75
CA ILE A 33 -8.56 8.97 2.88
C ILE A 33 -9.31 10.30 2.93
N PHE A 34 -10.65 10.26 2.91
CA PHE A 34 -11.48 11.47 3.09
C PHE A 34 -11.30 12.13 4.44
N SER A 35 -11.05 11.34 5.47
CA SER A 35 -10.87 11.83 6.85
C SER A 35 -9.52 12.51 7.09
N ARG A 36 -8.62 12.67 6.09
CA ARG A 36 -7.26 13.25 6.19
C ARG A 36 -6.36 12.58 7.25
N LYS A 37 -6.70 11.36 7.70
CA LYS A 37 -6.06 10.69 8.85
C LYS A 37 -5.09 9.56 8.46
N GLN A 38 -4.61 9.51 7.22
CA GLN A 38 -3.66 8.47 6.80
C GLN A 38 -2.28 9.08 6.55
N THR A 39 -1.25 8.52 7.19
CA THR A 39 0.15 8.92 6.95
C THR A 39 0.54 8.46 5.54
N VAL A 40 0.76 9.44 4.65
CA VAL A 40 1.18 9.21 3.25
C VAL A 40 2.67 8.90 3.24
N GLN A 41 3.06 7.72 2.78
CA GLN A 41 4.46 7.36 2.58
C GLN A 41 4.92 7.82 1.20
N LEU A 42 5.41 9.07 1.11
CA LEU A 42 5.95 9.61 -0.13
C LEU A 42 7.33 9.02 -0.41
N VAL A 43 7.42 8.15 -1.41
CA VAL A 43 8.67 7.55 -1.91
C VAL A 43 8.87 7.92 -3.37
N VAL A 44 10.13 7.93 -3.82
CA VAL A 44 10.46 8.14 -5.24
C VAL A 44 10.22 6.82 -5.97
N LEU A 45 9.29 6.82 -6.92
CA LEU A 45 8.86 5.62 -7.64
C LEU A 45 8.79 5.84 -9.16
N ASP A 46 8.77 4.72 -9.89
CA ASP A 46 8.49 4.63 -11.32
C ASP A 46 7.04 4.15 -11.51
N ILE A 47 6.21 4.94 -12.19
CA ILE A 47 4.79 4.60 -12.44
C ILE A 47 4.66 3.34 -13.31
N ASN A 48 5.58 3.10 -14.25
CA ASN A 48 5.57 1.89 -15.06
C ASN A 48 5.68 0.61 -14.21
N GLU A 49 6.51 0.62 -13.16
CA GLU A 49 6.62 -0.52 -12.25
C GLU A 49 5.33 -0.72 -11.44
N VAL A 50 4.69 0.37 -10.98
CA VAL A 50 3.40 0.28 -10.27
C VAL A 50 2.32 -0.33 -11.17
N ILE A 51 2.24 0.10 -12.45
CA ILE A 51 1.28 -0.45 -13.42
C ILE A 51 1.56 -1.94 -13.68
N LYS A 52 2.83 -2.31 -13.85
CA LYS A 52 3.26 -3.68 -14.07
C LYS A 52 2.89 -4.61 -12.91
N ASP A 53 3.07 -4.15 -11.68
CA ASP A 53 2.70 -4.91 -10.48
C ASP A 53 1.18 -5.16 -10.40
N LEU A 54 0.38 -4.24 -10.91
CA LEU A 54 -1.07 -4.32 -10.96
C LEU A 54 -1.63 -5.04 -12.20
N ASP A 55 -0.85 -5.28 -13.24
CA ASP A 55 -1.33 -5.81 -14.54
C ASP A 55 -2.19 -7.06 -14.38
N LYS A 56 -1.70 -8.07 -13.64
CA LYS A 56 -2.45 -9.31 -13.41
C LYS A 56 -3.80 -9.07 -12.70
N MET A 57 -3.85 -8.10 -11.80
CA MET A 57 -5.06 -7.77 -11.06
C MET A 57 -6.03 -7.00 -11.96
N LEU A 58 -5.53 -6.05 -12.75
CA LEU A 58 -6.33 -5.29 -13.71
C LEU A 58 -6.99 -6.22 -14.72
N ARG A 59 -6.25 -7.16 -15.33
CA ARG A 59 -6.79 -8.16 -16.28
C ARG A 59 -7.84 -9.07 -15.65
N ARG A 60 -7.80 -9.29 -14.35
CA ARG A 60 -8.75 -10.16 -13.64
C ARG A 60 -10.08 -9.47 -13.33
N ILE A 61 -10.09 -8.15 -13.20
CA ILE A 61 -11.31 -7.37 -12.90
C ILE A 61 -12.01 -6.85 -14.17
N ILE A 62 -11.33 -6.89 -15.31
CA ILE A 62 -11.85 -6.50 -16.60
C ILE A 62 -12.50 -7.73 -17.24
N ASP A 63 -13.72 -7.56 -17.77
CA ASP A 63 -14.45 -8.63 -18.43
C ASP A 63 -13.72 -9.05 -19.72
N GLU A 64 -13.85 -10.32 -20.12
CA GLU A 64 -13.22 -10.89 -21.32
C GLU A 64 -13.63 -10.18 -22.63
N THR A 65 -14.75 -9.45 -22.61
CA THR A 65 -15.26 -8.66 -23.74
C THR A 65 -14.55 -7.33 -23.93
N ILE A 66 -13.68 -6.92 -22.99
CA ILE A 66 -12.95 -5.65 -23.00
C ILE A 66 -11.46 -5.90 -23.23
N GLU A 67 -10.90 -5.33 -24.29
CA GLU A 67 -9.46 -5.37 -24.55
C GLU A 67 -8.72 -4.39 -23.64
N LEU A 68 -7.81 -4.91 -22.81
CA LEU A 68 -6.88 -4.07 -22.03
C LEU A 68 -5.53 -3.97 -22.73
N THR A 69 -5.14 -2.75 -23.11
CA THR A 69 -3.84 -2.41 -23.68
C THR A 69 -3.05 -1.53 -22.70
N ILE A 70 -1.81 -1.91 -22.41
CA ILE A 70 -0.88 -1.11 -21.57
C ILE A 70 0.27 -0.65 -22.46
N LEU A 71 0.50 0.67 -22.50
CA LEU A 71 1.51 1.34 -23.32
C LEU A 71 2.47 2.12 -22.42
N PRO A 72 3.52 1.47 -21.90
CA PRO A 72 4.49 2.14 -21.05
C PRO A 72 5.36 3.09 -21.85
N GLY A 73 5.51 4.33 -21.38
CA GLY A 73 6.40 5.33 -21.95
C GLY A 73 7.88 4.95 -21.74
N ALA A 74 8.67 5.14 -22.78
CA ALA A 74 10.12 4.93 -22.70
C ALA A 74 10.79 6.05 -21.89
N ARG A 75 11.78 5.71 -21.06
CA ARG A 75 12.54 6.66 -20.24
C ARG A 75 11.64 7.57 -19.39
N LEU A 76 10.63 6.96 -18.76
CA LEU A 76 9.72 7.68 -17.90
C LEU A 76 10.47 8.33 -16.75
N GLY A 77 10.13 9.59 -16.42
CA GLY A 77 10.62 10.28 -15.23
C GLY A 77 10.15 9.61 -13.95
N ARG A 78 10.68 10.05 -12.82
CA ARG A 78 10.29 9.55 -11.49
C ARG A 78 9.34 10.53 -10.83
N VAL A 79 8.54 10.03 -9.90
CA VAL A 79 7.60 10.84 -9.12
C VAL A 79 7.76 10.56 -7.64
N LYS A 80 7.43 11.54 -6.80
CA LYS A 80 7.38 11.35 -5.35
C LYS A 80 5.93 11.17 -4.92
N ALA A 81 5.51 9.93 -4.70
CA ALA A 81 4.13 9.57 -4.37
C ALA A 81 4.08 8.30 -3.50
N ASP A 82 2.92 7.99 -2.98
CA ASP A 82 2.65 6.71 -2.32
C ASP A 82 2.21 5.69 -3.37
N SER A 83 2.94 4.57 -3.49
CA SER A 83 2.68 3.53 -4.50
C SER A 83 1.30 2.90 -4.36
N GLY A 84 0.80 2.71 -3.13
CA GLY A 84 -0.54 2.21 -2.85
C GLY A 84 -1.62 3.18 -3.32
N TYR A 85 -1.40 4.48 -3.13
CA TYR A 85 -2.32 5.52 -3.59
C TYR A 85 -2.33 5.66 -5.12
N VAL A 86 -1.17 5.60 -5.78
CA VAL A 86 -1.10 5.56 -7.24
C VAL A 86 -1.85 4.34 -7.77
N GLY A 87 -1.63 3.16 -7.16
CA GLY A 87 -2.37 1.96 -7.50
C GLY A 87 -3.87 2.08 -7.31
N GLN A 88 -4.32 2.75 -6.27
CA GLN A 88 -5.74 3.00 -6.00
C GLN A 88 -6.38 3.93 -7.04
N VAL A 89 -5.69 4.99 -7.47
CA VAL A 89 -6.14 5.86 -8.56
C VAL A 89 -6.31 5.06 -9.84
N LEU A 90 -5.30 4.27 -10.21
CA LEU A 90 -5.33 3.43 -11.40
C LEU A 90 -6.51 2.43 -11.36
N MET A 91 -6.71 1.78 -10.23
CA MET A 91 -7.81 0.83 -9.98
C MET A 91 -9.19 1.48 -10.14
N ASN A 92 -9.40 2.63 -9.46
CA ASN A 92 -10.66 3.34 -9.52
C ASN A 92 -11.00 3.79 -10.94
N LEU A 93 -10.02 4.31 -11.69
CA LEU A 93 -10.22 4.73 -13.07
C LEU A 93 -10.51 3.53 -13.99
N THR A 94 -9.79 2.42 -13.82
CA THR A 94 -10.01 1.20 -14.62
C THR A 94 -11.37 0.56 -14.37
N VAL A 95 -11.82 0.52 -13.11
CA VAL A 95 -13.18 0.03 -12.76
C VAL A 95 -14.25 0.94 -13.35
N ASN A 96 -14.06 2.26 -13.33
CA ASN A 96 -15.00 3.19 -13.94
C ASN A 96 -15.03 3.04 -15.46
N ALA A 97 -13.88 2.88 -16.11
CA ALA A 97 -13.77 2.61 -17.54
C ALA A 97 -14.51 1.32 -17.93
N ARG A 98 -14.28 0.21 -17.21
CA ARG A 98 -15.01 -1.05 -17.40
C ARG A 98 -16.51 -0.85 -17.31
N ASP A 99 -16.98 -0.18 -16.27
CA ASP A 99 -18.41 0.02 -16.03
C ASP A 99 -19.06 0.92 -17.09
N ALA A 100 -18.26 1.75 -17.79
CA ALA A 100 -18.71 2.60 -18.91
C ALA A 100 -18.79 1.86 -20.25
N ILE A 101 -18.32 0.60 -20.33
CA ILE A 101 -18.27 -0.22 -21.56
C ILE A 101 -19.16 -1.47 -21.40
N PRO A 102 -20.48 -1.34 -21.36
CA PRO A 102 -21.36 -2.47 -21.07
C PRO A 102 -21.42 -3.54 -22.18
N ASN A 103 -21.06 -3.17 -23.43
CA ASN A 103 -21.17 -4.04 -24.59
C ASN A 103 -19.81 -4.50 -25.16
N GLY A 104 -18.75 -4.42 -24.36
CA GLY A 104 -17.39 -4.67 -24.83
C GLY A 104 -16.76 -3.45 -25.49
N GLY A 105 -15.43 -3.45 -25.59
CA GLY A 105 -14.66 -2.34 -26.14
C GLY A 105 -13.20 -2.39 -25.70
N LYS A 106 -12.58 -1.22 -25.50
CA LYS A 106 -11.16 -1.12 -25.21
C LYS A 106 -10.88 -0.18 -24.05
N ILE A 107 -9.94 -0.59 -23.18
CA ILE A 107 -9.32 0.25 -22.16
C ILE A 107 -7.83 0.35 -22.49
N THR A 108 -7.31 1.57 -22.56
CA THR A 108 -5.89 1.84 -22.81
C THR A 108 -5.30 2.57 -21.60
N ILE A 109 -4.26 2.01 -21.01
CA ILE A 109 -3.45 2.64 -19.97
C ILE A 109 -2.11 3.03 -20.62
N ALA A 110 -1.75 4.31 -20.59
CA ALA A 110 -0.50 4.78 -21.17
C ALA A 110 0.23 5.69 -20.21
N THR A 111 1.57 5.72 -20.30
CA THR A 111 2.41 6.64 -19.54
C THR A 111 3.30 7.45 -20.46
N SER A 112 3.62 8.70 -20.08
CA SER A 112 4.56 9.56 -20.81
C SER A 112 5.13 10.63 -19.90
N ASN A 113 6.26 11.22 -20.29
CA ASN A 113 6.68 12.51 -19.75
C ASN A 113 5.85 13.60 -20.42
N ALA A 114 5.52 14.65 -19.69
CA ALA A 114 4.77 15.81 -20.16
C ALA A 114 5.36 17.08 -19.56
N THR A 115 5.41 18.15 -20.33
CA THR A 115 5.73 19.49 -19.85
C THR A 115 4.45 20.32 -19.98
N LEU A 116 3.99 20.91 -18.89
CA LEU A 116 2.84 21.82 -18.89
C LEU A 116 3.38 23.26 -18.95
N ASP A 117 2.96 24.01 -19.94
CA ASP A 117 3.29 25.44 -20.06
C ASP A 117 2.21 26.33 -19.40
N GLU A 118 2.42 27.67 -19.45
CA GLU A 118 1.45 28.61 -18.88
C GLU A 118 0.09 28.59 -19.56
N ASN A 119 0.01 28.19 -20.82
CA ASN A 119 -1.25 28.11 -21.57
C ASN A 119 -2.00 26.84 -21.16
N ASP A 120 -1.30 25.71 -21.01
CA ASP A 120 -1.88 24.46 -20.51
C ASP A 120 -2.50 24.66 -19.11
N VAL A 121 -1.79 25.40 -18.25
CA VAL A 121 -2.23 25.71 -16.89
C VAL A 121 -3.46 26.60 -16.85
N ARG A 122 -3.59 27.57 -17.76
CA ARG A 122 -4.82 28.41 -17.86
C ARG A 122 -6.05 27.62 -18.24
N MET A 123 -5.89 26.55 -19.02
CA MET A 123 -6.97 25.66 -19.43
C MET A 123 -7.33 24.63 -18.34
N GLN A 124 -6.45 24.40 -17.35
CA GLN A 124 -6.57 23.34 -16.36
C GLN A 124 -6.45 23.93 -14.95
N THR A 125 -7.58 24.11 -14.28
CA THR A 125 -7.64 24.69 -12.93
C THR A 125 -6.74 23.95 -11.93
N GLY A 126 -5.73 24.64 -11.38
CA GLY A 126 -4.87 24.11 -10.30
C GLY A 126 -3.56 23.43 -10.73
N ALA A 127 -3.25 23.38 -12.04
CA ALA A 127 -1.93 22.94 -12.51
C ALA A 127 -0.89 24.06 -12.31
N ILE A 128 0.40 23.71 -12.21
CA ILE A 128 1.53 24.62 -12.15
C ILE A 128 2.43 24.30 -13.36
N PRO A 129 3.02 25.30 -14.06
CA PRO A 129 3.95 25.02 -15.14
C PRO A 129 5.16 24.20 -14.64
N GLY A 130 5.60 23.23 -15.45
CA GLY A 130 6.73 22.37 -15.10
C GLY A 130 6.72 21.01 -15.79
N ASP A 131 7.71 20.19 -15.41
CA ASP A 131 7.85 18.83 -15.92
C ASP A 131 7.05 17.84 -15.06
N TYR A 132 6.33 16.98 -15.74
CA TYR A 132 5.45 15.99 -15.13
C TYR A 132 5.70 14.59 -15.72
N VAL A 133 5.36 13.59 -14.94
CA VAL A 133 5.06 12.25 -15.42
C VAL A 133 3.55 12.11 -15.48
N MET A 134 3.05 11.72 -16.62
CA MET A 134 1.62 11.54 -16.88
C MET A 134 1.31 10.06 -17.08
N PHE A 135 0.24 9.56 -16.44
CA PHE A 135 -0.40 8.36 -16.91
C PHE A 135 -1.86 8.66 -17.29
N SER A 136 -2.36 7.94 -18.27
CA SER A 136 -3.74 8.06 -18.72
C SER A 136 -4.46 6.73 -18.68
N VAL A 137 -5.77 6.79 -18.42
CA VAL A 137 -6.72 5.69 -18.58
C VAL A 137 -7.78 6.17 -19.56
N SER A 138 -7.84 5.53 -20.73
CA SER A 138 -8.79 5.85 -21.79
C SER A 138 -9.72 4.67 -22.03
N ASP A 139 -11.00 4.93 -22.19
CA ASP A 139 -12.02 3.94 -22.52
C ASP A 139 -12.79 4.33 -23.78
N THR A 140 -13.39 3.35 -24.44
CA THR A 140 -14.29 3.53 -25.60
C THR A 140 -15.76 3.41 -25.17
N GLY A 141 -16.07 3.81 -23.95
CA GLY A 141 -17.39 3.64 -23.34
C GLY A 141 -18.38 4.74 -23.71
N THR A 142 -19.41 4.88 -22.88
CA THR A 142 -20.54 5.80 -23.11
C THR A 142 -20.16 7.27 -23.00
N GLY A 143 -19.02 7.62 -22.44
CA GLY A 143 -18.63 9.01 -22.19
C GLY A 143 -19.52 9.70 -21.14
N MET A 144 -19.36 11.03 -21.02
CA MET A 144 -20.05 11.85 -20.03
C MET A 144 -20.62 13.12 -20.65
N THR A 145 -21.79 13.55 -20.17
CA THR A 145 -22.37 14.87 -20.46
C THR A 145 -21.62 15.97 -19.70
N GLU A 146 -21.78 17.24 -20.10
CA GLU A 146 -21.17 18.38 -19.40
C GLU A 146 -21.64 18.46 -17.92
N GLU A 147 -22.91 18.15 -17.66
CA GLU A 147 -23.46 18.12 -16.30
C GLU A 147 -22.78 17.08 -15.42
N VAL A 148 -22.50 15.88 -15.96
CA VAL A 148 -21.78 14.83 -15.24
C VAL A 148 -20.33 15.23 -15.02
N LYS A 149 -19.66 15.81 -16.03
CA LYS A 149 -18.27 16.30 -15.91
C LYS A 149 -18.13 17.35 -14.84
N ALA A 150 -19.09 18.28 -14.71
CA ALA A 150 -19.06 19.33 -13.71
C ALA A 150 -19.12 18.78 -12.27
N ARG A 151 -19.76 17.62 -12.06
CA ARG A 151 -20.04 17.05 -10.75
C ARG A 151 -19.28 15.78 -10.40
N MET A 152 -18.54 15.21 -11.36
CA MET A 152 -17.94 13.86 -11.23
C MET A 152 -16.97 13.70 -10.05
N PHE A 153 -16.41 14.79 -9.54
CA PHE A 153 -15.52 14.78 -8.37
C PHE A 153 -16.23 15.10 -7.06
N GLU A 154 -17.54 15.39 -7.07
CA GLU A 154 -18.32 15.55 -5.85
C GLU A 154 -18.43 14.22 -5.11
N ALA A 155 -18.19 14.23 -3.80
CA ALA A 155 -18.34 13.03 -2.97
C ALA A 155 -19.80 12.53 -3.02
N PHE A 156 -19.95 11.21 -3.14
CA PHE A 156 -21.25 10.51 -3.25
C PHE A 156 -22.02 10.75 -4.55
N PHE A 157 -21.51 11.55 -5.49
CA PHE A 157 -22.12 11.69 -6.79
C PHE A 157 -21.90 10.44 -7.63
N THR A 158 -22.97 9.88 -8.18
CA THR A 158 -22.94 8.70 -9.06
C THR A 158 -24.11 8.68 -10.04
N THR A 159 -23.85 8.28 -11.26
CA THR A 159 -24.85 8.01 -12.29
C THR A 159 -25.30 6.54 -12.30
N LYS A 160 -24.63 5.68 -11.51
CA LYS A 160 -24.94 4.24 -11.41
C LYS A 160 -26.20 4.00 -10.56
N PRO A 161 -26.95 2.91 -10.83
CA PRO A 161 -28.13 2.54 -10.03
C PRO A 161 -27.79 2.40 -8.54
N LYS A 162 -28.77 2.64 -7.66
CA LYS A 162 -28.61 2.49 -6.20
C LYS A 162 -27.96 1.13 -5.84
N GLY A 163 -26.88 1.19 -5.05
CA GLY A 163 -26.11 0.02 -4.59
C GLY A 163 -24.99 -0.46 -5.55
N LYS A 164 -24.86 0.08 -6.77
CA LYS A 164 -23.80 -0.28 -7.73
C LYS A 164 -22.66 0.74 -7.79
N GLY A 165 -22.83 1.93 -7.22
CA GLY A 165 -21.78 2.95 -7.14
C GLY A 165 -21.78 3.65 -5.79
N THR A 166 -20.59 3.84 -5.21
CA THR A 166 -20.42 4.56 -3.94
C THR A 166 -20.35 6.08 -4.13
N GLY A 167 -20.07 6.55 -5.34
CA GLY A 167 -19.78 7.95 -5.64
C GLY A 167 -18.52 8.50 -4.98
N LEU A 168 -17.66 7.64 -4.43
CA LEU A 168 -16.43 8.05 -3.74
C LEU A 168 -15.17 7.87 -4.60
N GLY A 169 -15.21 7.04 -5.65
CA GLY A 169 -14.02 6.65 -6.41
C GLY A 169 -13.27 7.81 -7.04
N LEU A 170 -13.96 8.69 -7.79
CA LEU A 170 -13.33 9.84 -8.46
C LEU A 170 -12.94 10.94 -7.48
N ALA A 171 -13.75 11.20 -6.46
CA ALA A 171 -13.42 12.13 -5.39
C ALA A 171 -12.15 11.68 -4.61
N THR A 172 -12.01 10.37 -4.38
CA THR A 172 -10.78 9.79 -3.80
C THR A 172 -9.58 9.98 -4.75
N CYS A 173 -9.75 9.76 -6.06
CA CYS A 173 -8.69 10.01 -7.04
C CYS A 173 -8.20 11.47 -6.96
N GLN A 174 -9.12 12.43 -6.93
CA GLN A 174 -8.79 13.85 -6.83
C GLN A 174 -8.00 14.16 -5.56
N THR A 175 -8.46 13.65 -4.40
CA THR A 175 -7.77 13.85 -3.11
C THR A 175 -6.35 13.29 -3.14
N ILE A 176 -6.16 12.06 -3.60
CA ILE A 176 -4.84 11.40 -3.70
C ILE A 176 -3.88 12.20 -4.59
N VAL A 177 -4.36 12.60 -5.78
CA VAL A 177 -3.53 13.33 -6.73
C VAL A 177 -3.13 14.70 -6.19
N GLN A 178 -4.06 15.41 -5.56
CA GLN A 178 -3.77 16.70 -4.90
C GLN A 178 -2.78 16.57 -3.74
N GLN A 179 -2.88 15.54 -2.92
CA GLN A 179 -1.92 15.25 -1.84
C GLN A 179 -0.50 15.02 -2.37
N SER A 180 -0.39 14.46 -3.57
CA SER A 180 0.88 14.27 -4.28
C SER A 180 1.29 15.50 -5.14
N ARG A 181 0.66 16.65 -4.95
CA ARG A 181 0.86 17.89 -5.74
C ARG A 181 0.65 17.67 -7.25
N GLY A 182 -0.13 16.68 -7.60
CA GLY A 182 -0.48 16.33 -8.97
C GLY A 182 -1.75 17.04 -9.46
N HIS A 183 -2.09 16.76 -10.72
CA HIS A 183 -3.26 17.30 -11.39
C HIS A 183 -4.02 16.21 -12.15
N ILE A 184 -5.35 16.38 -12.30
CA ILE A 184 -6.22 15.50 -13.11
C ILE A 184 -6.86 16.32 -14.23
N ALA A 185 -6.67 15.87 -15.46
CA ALA A 185 -7.42 16.37 -16.61
C ALA A 185 -8.34 15.27 -17.17
N VAL A 186 -9.50 15.67 -17.66
CA VAL A 186 -10.51 14.77 -18.20
C VAL A 186 -10.97 15.24 -19.55
N GLN A 187 -10.98 14.33 -20.51
CA GLN A 187 -11.54 14.50 -21.83
C GLN A 187 -12.63 13.46 -22.01
N SER A 188 -13.86 13.88 -22.24
CA SER A 188 -14.99 12.96 -22.42
C SER A 188 -16.07 13.63 -23.25
N GLU A 189 -16.58 12.86 -24.18
CA GLU A 189 -17.75 13.22 -25.01
C GLU A 189 -18.72 12.05 -25.01
N LEU A 190 -20.02 12.37 -25.01
CA LEU A 190 -21.07 11.35 -25.00
C LEU A 190 -20.95 10.44 -26.24
N GLY A 191 -20.86 9.12 -26.02
CA GLY A 191 -20.68 8.12 -27.05
C GLY A 191 -19.27 7.96 -27.63
N GLN A 192 -18.27 8.75 -27.16
CA GLN A 192 -16.88 8.69 -27.62
C GLN A 192 -15.92 8.09 -26.58
N GLY A 193 -16.43 7.83 -25.36
CA GLY A 193 -15.64 7.35 -24.25
C GLY A 193 -15.04 8.46 -23.40
N THR A 194 -14.10 8.06 -22.51
CA THR A 194 -13.47 8.98 -21.56
C THR A 194 -11.97 8.74 -21.49
N THR A 195 -11.21 9.82 -21.36
CA THR A 195 -9.78 9.78 -21.05
C THR A 195 -9.51 10.60 -19.80
N PHE A 196 -9.05 9.94 -18.75
CA PHE A 196 -8.47 10.57 -17.57
C PHE A 196 -6.95 10.67 -17.73
N LYS A 197 -6.38 11.85 -17.53
CA LYS A 197 -4.94 12.10 -17.53
C LYS A 197 -4.52 12.55 -16.13
N ILE A 198 -3.60 11.83 -15.52
CA ILE A 198 -3.10 12.09 -14.18
C ILE A 198 -1.66 12.54 -14.29
N TYR A 199 -1.36 13.71 -13.77
CA TYR A 199 -0.05 14.35 -13.81
C TYR A 199 0.55 14.37 -12.42
N PHE A 200 1.76 13.82 -12.25
CA PHE A 200 2.56 13.95 -11.04
C PHE A 200 3.82 14.75 -11.33
N PRO A 201 4.24 15.70 -10.45
CA PRO A 201 5.48 16.42 -10.63
C PRO A 201 6.67 15.45 -10.78
N ARG A 202 7.46 15.67 -11.84
CA ARG A 202 8.67 14.90 -12.07
C ARG A 202 9.73 15.27 -11.02
N VAL A 203 10.47 14.28 -10.54
CA VAL A 203 11.61 14.45 -9.64
C VAL A 203 12.85 13.78 -10.23
N ASP A 204 14.02 14.41 -10.03
CA ASP A 204 15.31 13.89 -10.53
C ASP A 204 16.08 13.12 -9.43
N GLN A 205 15.36 12.68 -8.38
CA GLN A 205 15.94 11.89 -7.28
C GLN A 205 16.09 10.41 -7.69
N PRO A 206 17.09 9.69 -7.15
CA PRO A 206 17.17 8.22 -7.35
C PRO A 206 15.93 7.54 -6.78
N LEU A 207 15.60 6.36 -7.33
CA LEU A 207 14.52 5.54 -6.77
C LEU A 207 14.83 5.23 -5.32
N ASP A 208 13.86 5.45 -4.44
CA ASP A 208 13.97 4.96 -3.07
C ASP A 208 13.98 3.43 -3.11
N VAL A 209 15.10 2.85 -2.73
CA VAL A 209 15.30 1.38 -2.73
C VAL A 209 14.50 0.70 -1.59
N THR A 210 13.69 1.48 -0.86
CA THR A 210 12.87 1.00 0.23
C THR A 210 11.66 0.24 -0.32
N GLY A 211 11.76 -1.10 -0.30
CA GLY A 211 10.59 -1.98 -0.29
C GLY A 211 9.95 -2.29 -1.63
N ARG A 212 10.71 -2.81 -2.61
CA ARG A 212 10.09 -3.68 -3.62
C ARG A 212 9.61 -4.96 -2.94
N PRO A 213 8.31 -5.28 -2.95
CA PRO A 213 7.93 -6.68 -2.84
C PRO A 213 8.51 -7.36 -4.08
N ARG A 214 9.57 -8.14 -3.90
CA ARG A 214 10.07 -9.01 -4.96
C ARG A 214 8.90 -9.90 -5.38
N THR A 215 8.47 -9.80 -6.65
CA THR A 215 7.59 -10.77 -7.29
C THR A 215 8.32 -12.11 -7.42
N GLY A 216 8.40 -12.81 -6.32
CA GLY A 216 8.89 -14.15 -6.12
C GLY A 216 8.03 -14.80 -5.05
N SER A 217 8.06 -16.11 -4.89
CA SER A 217 7.36 -16.83 -3.82
C SER A 217 7.43 -16.05 -2.50
N ALA A 218 6.30 -15.95 -1.78
CA ALA A 218 6.21 -15.21 -0.52
C ALA A 218 7.46 -15.45 0.34
N PRO A 219 8.11 -14.38 0.86
CA PRO A 219 9.39 -14.50 1.55
C PRO A 219 9.27 -15.50 2.72
N ARG A 220 10.16 -16.45 2.79
CA ARG A 220 10.21 -17.44 3.85
C ARG A 220 11.27 -17.10 4.89
N GLY A 221 11.03 -17.51 6.13
CA GLY A 221 11.96 -17.34 7.24
C GLY A 221 11.87 -18.48 8.24
N THR A 222 12.86 -18.56 9.13
CA THR A 222 12.93 -19.55 10.21
C THR A 222 13.07 -18.90 11.59
N GLU A 223 13.08 -17.57 11.59
CA GLU A 223 13.27 -16.75 12.78
C GLU A 223 12.07 -16.87 13.74
N THR A 224 12.32 -16.63 15.03
CA THR A 224 11.27 -16.58 16.05
C THR A 224 10.71 -15.15 16.09
N LEU A 225 9.39 -15.04 15.97
CA LEU A 225 8.63 -13.79 16.00
C LEU A 225 7.66 -13.81 17.19
N LEU A 226 7.31 -12.64 17.72
CA LEU A 226 6.25 -12.49 18.71
C LEU A 226 5.14 -11.61 18.13
N VAL A 227 3.91 -12.11 18.09
CA VAL A 227 2.70 -11.37 17.68
C VAL A 227 1.91 -11.01 18.92
N VAL A 228 1.65 -9.72 19.12
CA VAL A 228 0.90 -9.18 20.26
C VAL A 228 -0.32 -8.43 19.73
N GLU A 229 -1.48 -8.98 19.97
CA GLU A 229 -2.77 -8.51 19.41
C GLU A 229 -3.88 -8.92 20.38
N ASP A 230 -4.71 -7.99 20.79
CA ASP A 230 -5.80 -8.27 21.74
C ASP A 230 -6.99 -9.01 21.07
N GLU A 231 -7.26 -8.72 19.79
CA GLU A 231 -8.32 -9.38 19.04
C GLU A 231 -7.92 -10.83 18.67
N PRO A 232 -8.59 -11.88 19.21
CA PRO A 232 -8.17 -13.27 19.00
C PRO A 232 -8.14 -13.70 17.53
N THR A 233 -9.09 -13.20 16.73
CA THR A 233 -9.21 -13.55 15.31
C THR A 233 -8.04 -12.98 14.50
N LEU A 234 -7.67 -11.70 14.75
CA LEU A 234 -6.55 -11.04 14.08
C LEU A 234 -5.22 -11.67 14.52
N ARG A 235 -5.06 -11.95 15.81
CA ARG A 235 -3.88 -12.63 16.36
C ARG A 235 -3.66 -14.00 15.71
N GLN A 236 -4.72 -14.81 15.61
CA GLN A 236 -4.67 -16.13 14.98
C GLN A 236 -4.38 -16.04 13.49
N LEU A 237 -4.95 -15.05 12.78
CA LEU A 237 -4.70 -14.82 11.36
C LEU A 237 -3.23 -14.45 11.11
N ALA A 238 -2.70 -13.46 11.85
CA ALA A 238 -1.32 -13.02 11.72
C ALA A 238 -0.35 -14.19 12.01
N ARG A 239 -0.60 -14.95 13.08
CA ARG A 239 0.15 -16.15 13.41
C ARG A 239 0.15 -17.17 12.28
N SER A 240 -1.03 -17.56 11.78
CA SER A 240 -1.16 -18.58 10.72
C SER A 240 -0.46 -18.15 9.43
N VAL A 241 -0.58 -16.88 9.04
CA VAL A 241 0.07 -16.33 7.86
C VAL A 241 1.60 -16.40 7.95
N LEU A 242 2.17 -16.06 9.10
CA LEU A 242 3.62 -16.08 9.33
C LEU A 242 4.15 -17.52 9.47
N GLU A 243 3.43 -18.42 10.16
CA GLU A 243 3.78 -19.84 10.26
C GLU A 243 3.80 -20.53 8.89
N LEU A 244 2.86 -20.18 7.99
CA LEU A 244 2.86 -20.66 6.59
C LEU A 244 4.11 -20.23 5.80
N GLN A 245 4.78 -19.17 6.21
CA GLN A 245 6.05 -18.73 5.62
C GLN A 245 7.29 -19.36 6.31
N GLY A 246 7.08 -20.22 7.32
CA GLY A 246 8.15 -20.95 8.00
C GLY A 246 8.65 -20.31 9.29
N TYR A 247 8.14 -19.13 9.69
CA TYR A 247 8.50 -18.48 10.95
C TYR A 247 8.00 -19.27 12.16
N LYS A 248 8.76 -19.21 13.27
CA LYS A 248 8.29 -19.67 14.59
C LYS A 248 7.56 -18.51 15.25
N VAL A 249 6.26 -18.65 15.54
CA VAL A 249 5.44 -17.54 16.02
C VAL A 249 4.96 -17.80 17.46
N LEU A 250 5.45 -16.98 18.39
CA LEU A 250 4.88 -16.82 19.72
C LEU A 250 3.74 -15.82 19.65
N SER A 251 2.76 -15.90 20.54
CA SER A 251 1.63 -14.97 20.55
C SER A 251 1.25 -14.58 21.97
N ALA A 252 0.85 -13.32 22.14
CA ALA A 252 0.36 -12.74 23.37
C ALA A 252 -0.87 -11.88 23.12
N ASN A 253 -1.74 -11.68 24.12
CA ASN A 253 -3.00 -10.98 24.00
C ASN A 253 -2.93 -9.50 24.46
N ASN A 254 -1.85 -9.08 25.07
CA ASN A 254 -1.53 -7.71 25.48
C ASN A 254 -0.04 -7.58 25.84
N GLY A 255 0.41 -6.36 26.15
CA GLY A 255 1.81 -6.11 26.47
C GLY A 255 2.31 -6.83 27.72
N GLN A 256 1.48 -7.03 28.72
CA GLN A 256 1.88 -7.73 29.95
C GLN A 256 2.11 -9.23 29.71
N ASP A 257 1.20 -9.86 28.96
CA ASP A 257 1.31 -11.26 28.52
C ASP A 257 2.54 -11.45 27.61
N ALA A 258 2.81 -10.47 26.74
CA ALA A 258 4.00 -10.46 25.89
C ALA A 258 5.30 -10.44 26.69
N LEU A 259 5.42 -9.59 27.73
CA LEU A 259 6.60 -9.56 28.62
C LEU A 259 6.78 -10.89 29.34
N GLN A 260 5.70 -11.52 29.78
CA GLN A 260 5.76 -12.85 30.41
C GLN A 260 6.20 -13.91 29.39
N THR A 261 5.61 -13.91 28.19
CA THR A 261 5.98 -14.82 27.10
C THR A 261 7.48 -14.71 26.75
N VAL A 262 8.04 -13.50 26.71
CA VAL A 262 9.48 -13.27 26.46
C VAL A 262 10.34 -13.82 27.58
N ARG A 263 9.94 -13.66 28.85
CA ARG A 263 10.68 -14.19 30.03
C ARG A 263 10.70 -15.70 30.05
N ASP A 264 9.59 -16.34 29.72
CA ASP A 264 9.43 -17.80 29.78
C ASP A 264 10.02 -18.50 28.55
N HIS A 265 10.32 -17.73 27.49
CA HIS A 265 10.84 -18.29 26.25
C HIS A 265 12.31 -18.69 26.38
N THR A 266 12.57 -19.99 26.25
CA THR A 266 13.93 -20.59 26.34
C THR A 266 14.48 -21.04 24.96
N GLY A 267 13.75 -20.74 23.87
CA GLY A 267 14.10 -21.14 22.50
C GLY A 267 15.06 -20.19 21.80
N ALA A 268 15.05 -20.25 20.47
CA ALA A 268 15.82 -19.33 19.64
C ALA A 268 15.38 -17.86 19.89
N PRO A 269 16.31 -16.89 19.86
CA PRO A 269 16.01 -15.50 20.21
C PRO A 269 14.90 -14.92 19.34
N ILE A 270 13.99 -14.16 19.96
CA ILE A 270 12.95 -13.41 19.26
C ILE A 270 13.63 -12.29 18.48
N ARG A 271 13.42 -12.28 17.15
CA ARG A 271 14.08 -11.33 16.25
C ARG A 271 13.21 -10.12 15.91
N LEU A 272 11.89 -10.27 15.98
CA LEU A 272 10.94 -9.21 15.68
C LEU A 272 9.68 -9.39 16.54
N VAL A 273 9.17 -8.28 17.05
CA VAL A 273 7.86 -8.17 17.69
C VAL A 273 6.91 -7.42 16.78
N ILE A 274 5.73 -7.95 16.56
CA ILE A 274 4.63 -7.31 15.83
C ILE A 274 3.56 -7.01 16.86
N THR A 275 3.21 -5.75 17.07
CA THR A 275 2.31 -5.37 18.17
C THR A 275 1.29 -4.33 17.74
N ASP A 276 0.05 -4.47 18.20
CA ASP A 276 -0.88 -3.34 18.17
C ASP A 276 -0.38 -2.24 19.12
N VAL A 277 -0.63 -0.99 18.74
CA VAL A 277 -0.30 0.19 19.57
C VAL A 277 -1.22 0.27 20.77
N VAL A 278 -2.53 0.08 20.57
CA VAL A 278 -3.57 0.25 21.59
C VAL A 278 -4.12 -1.11 21.98
N MET A 279 -3.82 -1.53 23.19
CA MET A 279 -4.33 -2.80 23.75
C MET A 279 -4.71 -2.59 25.23
N PRO A 280 -5.62 -3.42 25.77
CA PRO A 280 -5.99 -3.36 27.18
C PRO A 280 -4.81 -3.72 28.10
N GLN A 281 -4.84 -3.25 29.35
CA GLN A 281 -3.83 -3.45 30.40
C GLN A 281 -2.48 -2.77 30.08
N MET A 282 -1.77 -3.19 29.07
CA MET A 282 -0.50 -2.61 28.64
C MET A 282 -0.48 -2.47 27.11
N GLY A 283 -0.39 -1.24 26.61
CA GLY A 283 -0.26 -0.95 25.17
C GLY A 283 1.10 -1.32 24.59
N GLY A 284 1.15 -1.46 23.28
CA GLY A 284 2.34 -1.90 22.55
C GLY A 284 3.54 -0.99 22.72
N LYS A 285 3.34 0.34 22.85
CA LYS A 285 4.44 1.29 23.06
C LYS A 285 5.17 1.05 24.38
N VAL A 286 4.43 0.99 25.50
CA VAL A 286 5.01 0.76 26.83
C VAL A 286 5.75 -0.57 26.86
N MET A 287 5.15 -1.62 26.31
CA MET A 287 5.80 -2.93 26.18
C MET A 287 7.09 -2.84 25.35
N ALA A 288 7.06 -2.12 24.22
CA ALA A 288 8.23 -1.97 23.34
C ALA A 288 9.39 -1.26 24.01
N GLU A 289 9.14 -0.24 24.82
CA GLU A 289 10.15 0.47 25.61
C GLU A 289 10.84 -0.48 26.60
N TRP A 290 10.06 -1.31 27.30
CA TRP A 290 10.60 -2.34 28.21
C TRP A 290 11.46 -3.37 27.47
N LEU A 291 10.97 -3.88 26.33
CA LEU A 291 11.69 -4.88 25.54
C LEU A 291 12.99 -4.32 24.95
N LYS A 292 12.99 -3.08 24.45
CA LYS A 292 14.18 -2.41 23.91
C LYS A 292 15.21 -2.08 24.98
N THR A 293 14.79 -1.80 26.22
CA THR A 293 15.71 -1.63 27.35
C THR A 293 16.47 -2.92 27.65
N ALA A 294 15.80 -4.07 27.55
CA ALA A 294 16.42 -5.38 27.76
C ALA A 294 17.20 -5.88 26.53
N ASN A 295 16.76 -5.54 25.33
CA ASN A 295 17.39 -5.91 24.05
C ASN A 295 17.28 -4.76 23.04
N PRO A 296 18.27 -3.86 22.96
CA PRO A 296 18.25 -2.71 22.06
C PRO A 296 18.14 -3.06 20.57
N ASP A 297 18.64 -4.22 20.16
CA ASP A 297 18.62 -4.70 18.77
C ASP A 297 17.30 -5.35 18.37
N LEU A 298 16.35 -5.51 19.29
CA LEU A 298 15.05 -6.11 19.02
C LEU A 298 14.25 -5.20 18.09
N LYS A 299 13.86 -5.74 16.95
CA LYS A 299 13.02 -5.03 15.96
C LYS A 299 11.57 -5.07 16.40
N ILE A 300 10.87 -3.94 16.22
CA ILE A 300 9.47 -3.81 16.60
C ILE A 300 8.70 -3.21 15.43
N LEU A 301 7.65 -3.93 14.99
CA LEU A 301 6.69 -3.49 14.00
C LEU A 301 5.38 -3.15 14.71
N PHE A 302 5.01 -1.89 14.70
CA PHE A 302 3.73 -1.47 15.22
C PHE A 302 2.62 -1.63 14.20
N THR A 303 1.44 -2.07 14.64
CA THR A 303 0.21 -2.09 13.85
C THR A 303 -0.86 -1.24 14.54
N SER A 304 -1.69 -0.53 13.80
CA SER A 304 -2.81 0.22 14.39
C SER A 304 -3.95 0.42 13.39
N GLY A 305 -5.18 0.37 13.86
CA GLY A 305 -6.38 0.64 13.07
C GLY A 305 -6.79 2.11 13.02
N TYR A 306 -6.29 2.93 13.94
CA TYR A 306 -6.56 4.37 14.01
C TYR A 306 -5.27 5.13 13.80
N THR A 307 -5.26 5.94 12.78
CA THR A 307 -4.13 6.66 12.28
C THR A 307 -3.70 7.78 13.24
N ASP A 308 -3.64 8.85 13.23
CA ASP A 308 -2.86 9.96 13.74
C ASP A 308 -3.00 10.26 15.24
N ASP A 309 -4.17 10.11 15.85
CA ASP A 309 -4.36 10.54 17.24
C ASP A 309 -3.65 9.62 18.25
N ALA A 310 -3.70 8.30 18.06
CA ALA A 310 -3.00 7.37 18.96
C ALA A 310 -1.50 7.33 18.69
N VAL A 311 -1.08 7.46 17.43
CA VAL A 311 0.33 7.48 17.00
C VAL A 311 0.97 8.82 17.34
N THR A 312 0.27 9.93 17.09
CA THR A 312 0.75 11.30 17.37
C THR A 312 0.70 11.64 18.87
N GLN A 313 -0.40 11.32 19.57
CA GLN A 313 -0.51 11.56 21.01
C GLN A 313 0.45 10.68 21.83
N GLN A 314 0.83 9.52 21.31
CA GLN A 314 1.81 8.65 21.98
C GLN A 314 3.25 8.90 21.53
N GLY A 315 3.53 9.87 20.65
CA GLY A 315 4.89 10.22 20.23
C GLY A 315 5.60 9.11 19.43
N LEU A 316 4.84 8.29 18.69
CA LEU A 316 5.38 7.19 17.86
C LEU A 316 5.88 7.67 16.49
N LEU A 317 5.74 8.95 16.15
CA LEU A 317 6.28 9.56 14.93
C LEU A 317 7.78 9.91 15.03
N ALA A 318 8.50 9.41 16.05
CA ALA A 318 9.95 9.56 16.12
C ALA A 318 10.62 8.81 14.96
N GLU A 319 11.68 9.39 14.40
CA GLU A 319 12.49 8.74 13.36
C GLU A 319 12.93 7.33 13.78
N GLY A 320 12.70 6.34 12.91
CA GLY A 320 13.11 4.95 13.15
C GLY A 320 12.04 4.01 13.73
N VAL A 321 10.78 4.44 13.87
CA VAL A 321 9.67 3.56 14.25
C VAL A 321 9.03 2.94 13.00
N GLU A 322 9.05 1.61 12.92
CA GLU A 322 8.44 0.86 11.82
C GLU A 322 6.96 0.61 12.10
N PHE A 323 6.12 0.90 11.10
CA PHE A 323 4.67 0.90 11.26
C PHE A 323 3.96 0.22 10.09
N LEU A 324 2.87 -0.53 10.38
CA LEU A 324 1.98 -1.15 9.39
C LEU A 324 0.52 -0.79 9.70
N PRO A 325 -0.13 0.07 8.89
CA PRO A 325 -1.51 0.48 9.13
C PRO A 325 -2.51 -0.65 8.89
N LYS A 326 -3.49 -0.80 9.77
CA LYS A 326 -4.67 -1.67 9.59
C LYS A 326 -5.75 -0.92 8.80
N PRO A 327 -6.50 -1.59 7.88
CA PRO A 327 -6.39 -2.99 7.52
C PRO A 327 -5.24 -3.25 6.52
N TYR A 328 -4.46 -4.30 6.75
CA TYR A 328 -3.40 -4.74 5.84
C TYR A 328 -3.71 -6.13 5.24
N MET A 329 -3.16 -6.38 4.05
CA MET A 329 -3.25 -7.70 3.44
C MET A 329 -2.23 -8.67 4.07
N PRO A 330 -2.52 -9.97 4.16
CA PRO A 330 -1.56 -10.98 4.63
C PRO A 330 -0.20 -10.90 3.95
N THR A 331 -0.17 -10.68 2.64
CA THR A 331 1.06 -10.52 1.85
C THR A 331 1.87 -9.29 2.26
N THR A 332 1.20 -8.18 2.59
CA THR A 332 1.86 -6.94 3.04
C THR A 332 2.57 -7.17 4.38
N LEU A 333 1.93 -7.89 5.32
CA LEU A 333 2.53 -8.27 6.60
C LEU A 333 3.81 -9.10 6.37
N VAL A 334 3.73 -10.14 5.54
CA VAL A 334 4.88 -11.02 5.26
C VAL A 334 6.05 -10.27 4.64
N CYS A 335 5.77 -9.41 3.65
CA CYS A 335 6.80 -8.59 3.00
C CYS A 335 7.45 -7.63 3.99
N LYS A 336 6.66 -6.93 4.83
CA LYS A 336 7.19 -5.98 5.82
C LYS A 336 8.03 -6.67 6.89
N VAL A 337 7.61 -7.84 7.36
CA VAL A 337 8.38 -8.66 8.30
C VAL A 337 9.73 -9.04 7.70
N ARG A 338 9.77 -9.49 6.44
CA ARG A 338 11.02 -9.87 5.78
C ARG A 338 11.94 -8.68 5.57
N GLU A 339 11.40 -7.57 5.08
CA GLU A 339 12.13 -6.30 4.92
C GLU A 339 12.85 -5.92 6.22
N MET A 340 12.11 -5.89 7.32
CA MET A 340 12.67 -5.56 8.62
C MET A 340 13.75 -6.55 9.08
N LEU A 341 13.56 -7.84 8.85
CA LEU A 341 14.53 -8.85 9.26
C LEU A 341 15.81 -8.78 8.43
N ASP A 342 15.73 -8.44 7.14
CA ASP A 342 16.86 -8.35 6.21
C ASP A 342 17.67 -7.04 6.36
N CYS A 343 17.08 -5.96 6.85
CA CYS A 343 17.79 -4.72 7.18
C CYS A 343 18.82 -5.00 8.29
N ARG A 344 20.13 -4.99 7.97
CA ARG A 344 21.20 -5.05 8.96
C ARG A 344 21.24 -3.74 9.74
N ASN A 345 21.34 -3.80 11.06
CA ASN A 345 21.61 -2.61 11.88
C ASN A 345 22.95 -2.00 11.42
N ALA A 346 22.91 -0.76 10.93
CA ALA A 346 24.08 -0.01 10.43
C ALA A 346 25.04 0.47 11.54
N SER A 347 25.03 -0.17 12.73
CA SER A 347 25.85 0.20 13.88
C SER A 347 26.70 -0.97 14.36
N GLY A 348 27.66 -1.41 13.52
CA GLY A 348 28.55 -2.48 13.97
C GLY A 348 29.68 -2.81 12.99
N HIS A 349 30.46 -1.81 12.56
CA HIS A 349 31.77 -2.06 11.95
C HIS A 349 32.62 -0.78 11.86
N GLU A 350 32.99 -0.21 13.04
CA GLU A 350 34.16 0.67 13.15
C GLU A 350 34.86 0.40 14.48
N ALA A 351 35.39 -0.82 14.65
CA ALA A 351 36.36 -1.07 15.70
C ALA A 351 37.09 -2.39 15.39
N GLU A 352 37.95 -2.39 14.39
CA GLU A 352 39.07 -3.34 14.28
C GLU A 352 39.84 -3.10 12.97
N LYS A 353 40.60 -1.99 12.91
CA LYS A 353 41.80 -1.87 12.07
C LYS A 353 42.63 -0.70 12.56
N GLY A 354 43.49 -0.99 13.52
CA GLY A 354 44.44 0.03 13.94
C GLY A 354 45.36 -0.44 15.07
N THR A 355 46.07 -1.52 14.89
CA THR A 355 47.31 -1.75 15.64
C THR A 355 48.09 -2.92 15.00
N THR A 356 48.99 -2.61 14.13
CA THR A 356 50.23 -3.41 13.97
C THR A 356 51.20 -2.65 13.08
N ASP A 357 52.30 -2.41 13.65
CA ASP A 357 53.69 -2.27 13.16
C ASP A 357 54.28 -0.87 13.13
N ALA A 358 54.84 -0.54 14.30
CA ALA A 358 55.99 0.35 14.38
C ALA A 358 57.22 -0.51 14.80
N ARG A 359 58.02 -0.98 13.84
CA ARG A 359 59.40 -1.39 14.11
C ARG A 359 60.31 -0.18 14.15
N PRO A 360 61.19 -0.05 15.11
CA PRO A 360 62.21 0.97 15.12
C PRO A 360 63.38 0.58 14.19
N ALA A 361 63.75 1.47 13.29
CA ALA A 361 65.01 1.37 12.56
C ALA A 361 66.10 2.00 13.42
N ALA A 362 67.10 1.21 13.77
CA ALA A 362 68.38 1.68 14.33
C ALA A 362 69.31 2.12 13.20
N ASN A 363 70.08 3.15 13.52
CA ASN A 363 71.24 3.81 13.00
C ASN A 363 71.01 5.12 12.27
#